data_287495d2d9f6bab463763e6a2f15e95b
#
_entry.id   287495d2d9f6bab463763e6a2f15e95b
#
_cell.length_a   1.000
_cell.length_b   1.000
_cell.length_c   1.000
_cell.angle_alpha   90.00
_cell.angle_beta   90.00
_cell.angle_gamma   90.00
#
_symmetry.space_group_name_H-M   'P 1'
#
loop_
_entity.id
_entity.type
_entity.pdbx_description
1 polymer ?
#
loop_
_entity_poly.entity_id
_entity_poly.type
_entity_poly.pdbx_seq_one_letter_code
_entity_poly.pdbx_strand_id
1 'polypeptide(L)'
;MNGSETTRFTALIRERLAALEAENRLGRQGQAVVQLDQQSVGRLSRMDALQNQAMAVAQQNRRDLLALRLKAALARIETGEFGFCEECGDDIAPKRLDLDPSVTRCITCASGQP
;
A
#
# COMPACT_ATOMS: atom_id res chain seq x y z
N MET A 1 -11.29 5.88 19.87
CA MET A 1 -9.86 6.22 19.73
C MET A 1 -9.65 7.66 20.21
N ASN A 2 -8.66 7.90 21.03
CA ASN A 2 -8.42 9.25 21.56
C ASN A 2 -7.57 10.08 20.58
N GLY A 3 -7.42 11.39 20.87
CA GLY A 3 -6.68 12.31 19.99
C GLY A 3 -5.20 11.97 19.84
N SER A 4 -4.59 11.42 20.88
CA SER A 4 -3.19 10.99 20.86
C SER A 4 -2.98 9.82 19.90
N GLU A 5 -3.85 8.82 19.94
CA GLU A 5 -3.82 7.67 19.03
C GLU A 5 -4.07 8.11 17.59
N THR A 6 -5.03 9.00 17.38
CA THR A 6 -5.35 9.55 16.07
C THR A 6 -4.14 10.26 15.47
N THR A 7 -3.44 11.07 16.26
CA THR A 7 -2.23 11.76 15.83
C THR A 7 -1.13 10.76 15.45
N ARG A 8 -0.96 9.71 16.25
CA ARG A 8 0.04 8.67 16.00
C ARG A 8 -0.23 7.94 14.70
N PHE A 9 -1.48 7.53 14.46
CA PHE A 9 -1.84 6.83 13.23
C PHE A 9 -1.78 7.73 12.00
N THR A 10 -2.13 9.01 12.15
CA THR A 10 -1.97 9.98 11.05
C THR A 10 -0.50 10.07 10.62
N ALA A 11 0.41 10.18 11.58
CA ALA A 11 1.84 10.25 11.29
C ALA A 11 2.34 8.96 10.62
N LEU A 12 1.90 7.80 11.13
CA LEU A 12 2.27 6.50 10.56
C LEU A 12 1.80 6.35 9.11
N ILE A 13 0.56 6.75 8.83
CA ILE A 13 -0.02 6.66 7.48
C ILE A 13 0.76 7.57 6.52
N ARG A 14 1.04 8.80 6.95
CA ARG A 14 1.80 9.75 6.12
C ARG A 14 3.21 9.27 5.84
N GLU A 15 3.86 8.66 6.82
CA GLU A 15 5.18 8.06 6.65
C GLU A 15 5.15 6.95 5.60
N ARG A 16 4.15 6.07 5.65
CA ARG A 16 4.01 4.99 4.68
C ARG A 16 3.68 5.49 3.28
N LEU A 17 2.87 6.54 3.17
CA LEU A 17 2.61 7.18 1.88
C LEU A 17 3.88 7.77 1.28
N ALA A 18 4.71 8.42 2.10
CA ALA A 18 5.98 8.97 1.64
C ALA A 18 6.94 7.87 1.17
N ALA A 19 6.98 6.74 1.88
CA ALA A 19 7.79 5.59 1.49
C ALA A 19 7.34 5.02 0.15
N LEU A 20 6.03 4.92 -0.08
CA LEU A 20 5.47 4.45 -1.36
C LEU A 20 5.84 5.40 -2.50
N GLU A 21 5.80 6.70 -2.27
CA GLU A 21 6.18 7.69 -3.28
C GLU A 21 7.65 7.55 -3.65
N ALA A 22 8.52 7.31 -2.68
CA ALA A 22 9.94 7.07 -2.93
C ALA A 22 10.14 5.79 -3.76
N GLU A 23 9.43 4.71 -3.42
CA GLU A 23 9.47 3.46 -4.19
C GLU A 23 8.97 3.66 -5.62
N ASN A 24 7.94 4.48 -5.81
CA ASN A 24 7.41 4.79 -7.14
C ASN A 24 8.46 5.48 -8.01
N ARG A 25 9.21 6.42 -7.45
CA ARG A 25 10.29 7.09 -8.18
C ARG A 25 11.38 6.12 -8.61
N LEU A 26 11.79 5.25 -7.69
CA LEU A 26 12.79 4.22 -7.98
C LEU A 26 12.31 3.23 -9.04
N GLY A 27 11.05 2.81 -8.94
CA GLY A 27 10.44 1.90 -9.91
C GLY A 27 10.42 2.48 -11.32
N ARG A 28 10.07 3.75 -11.46
CA ARG A 28 10.08 4.43 -12.76
C ARG A 28 11.48 4.51 -13.37
N GLN A 29 12.48 4.80 -12.55
CA GLN A 29 13.87 4.82 -12.99
C GLN A 29 14.33 3.44 -13.45
N GLY A 30 13.98 2.39 -12.70
CA GLY A 30 14.29 1.02 -13.06
C GLY A 30 13.66 0.59 -14.37
N GLN A 31 12.41 0.99 -14.62
CA GLN A 31 11.71 0.71 -15.88
C GLN A 31 12.40 1.38 -17.06
N ALA A 32 12.85 2.62 -16.91
CA ALA A 32 13.56 3.35 -17.96
C ALA A 32 14.87 2.65 -18.34
N VAL A 33 15.62 2.19 -17.35
CA VAL A 33 16.91 1.46 -17.57
C VAL A 33 16.65 0.17 -18.34
N VAL A 34 15.61 -0.60 -17.97
CA VAL A 34 15.27 -1.85 -18.66
C VAL A 34 14.93 -1.59 -20.14
N GLN A 35 14.23 -0.52 -20.45
CA GLN A 35 13.91 -0.17 -21.84
C GLN A 35 15.16 0.11 -22.68
N LEU A 36 16.15 0.77 -22.10
CA LEU A 36 17.42 1.04 -22.80
C LEU A 36 18.20 -0.25 -23.07
N ASP A 37 18.22 -1.16 -22.12
CA ASP A 37 18.91 -2.44 -22.24
C ASP A 37 18.29 -3.35 -23.30
N GLN A 38 17.00 -3.27 -23.55
CA GLN A 38 16.30 -4.05 -24.54
C GLN A 38 16.85 -3.87 -25.97
N GLN A 39 17.47 -2.74 -26.24
CA GLN A 39 17.99 -2.44 -27.57
C GLN A 39 19.33 -3.11 -27.84
N SER A 40 20.06 -3.52 -26.82
CA SER A 40 21.45 -4.00 -26.94
C SER A 40 21.63 -5.48 -26.65
N VAL A 41 20.58 -6.23 -26.31
CA VAL A 41 20.69 -7.62 -25.86
C VAL A 41 19.95 -8.61 -26.75
N GLY A 42 20.38 -9.89 -26.70
CA GLY A 42 19.83 -10.97 -27.51
C GLY A 42 18.45 -11.44 -27.05
N ARG A 43 17.92 -12.41 -27.80
CA ARG A 43 16.52 -12.86 -27.70
C ARG A 43 16.11 -13.34 -26.29
N LEU A 44 16.97 -14.12 -25.59
CA LEU A 44 16.67 -14.60 -24.23
C LEU A 44 16.62 -13.45 -23.23
N SER A 45 17.51 -12.47 -23.41
CA SER A 45 17.54 -11.30 -22.54
C SER A 45 16.33 -10.41 -22.74
N ARG A 46 15.73 -10.41 -23.94
CA ARG A 46 14.47 -9.70 -24.17
C ARG A 46 13.32 -10.31 -23.38
N MET A 47 13.25 -11.64 -23.34
CA MET A 47 12.21 -12.31 -22.56
C MET A 47 12.35 -12.03 -21.07
N ASP A 48 13.59 -12.05 -20.56
CA ASP A 48 13.86 -11.70 -19.17
C ASP A 48 13.48 -10.25 -18.88
N ALA A 49 13.81 -9.34 -19.79
CA ALA A 49 13.46 -7.93 -19.66
C ALA A 49 11.94 -7.73 -19.66
N LEU A 50 11.20 -8.45 -20.50
CA LEU A 50 9.74 -8.39 -20.52
C LEU A 50 9.13 -8.94 -19.25
N GLN A 51 9.66 -10.03 -18.69
CA GLN A 51 9.24 -10.56 -17.40
C GLN A 51 9.48 -9.56 -16.29
N ASN A 52 10.68 -8.97 -16.24
CA ASN A 52 11.03 -7.97 -15.25
C ASN A 52 10.11 -6.75 -15.34
N GLN A 53 9.78 -6.33 -16.56
CA GLN A 53 8.86 -5.23 -16.79
C GLN A 53 7.45 -5.55 -16.30
N ALA A 54 6.95 -6.77 -16.57
CA ALA A 54 5.64 -7.21 -16.10
C ALA A 54 5.59 -7.25 -14.57
N MET A 55 6.64 -7.72 -13.93
CA MET A 55 6.75 -7.72 -12.47
C MET A 55 6.76 -6.30 -11.90
N ALA A 56 7.49 -5.39 -12.56
CA ALA A 56 7.54 -3.99 -12.15
C ALA A 56 6.17 -3.32 -12.25
N VAL A 57 5.40 -3.61 -13.30
CA VAL A 57 4.04 -3.10 -13.45
C VAL A 57 3.13 -3.65 -12.36
N ALA A 58 3.23 -4.95 -12.05
CA ALA A 58 2.44 -5.57 -10.98
C ALA A 58 2.75 -4.95 -9.62
N GLN A 59 4.03 -4.68 -9.33
CA GLN A 59 4.45 -4.02 -8.11
C GLN A 59 3.92 -2.59 -8.03
N GLN A 60 3.96 -1.86 -9.16
CA GLN A 60 3.40 -0.51 -9.25
C GLN A 60 1.90 -0.51 -8.93
N ASN A 61 1.17 -1.47 -9.50
CA ASN A 61 -0.27 -1.58 -9.25
C ASN A 61 -0.57 -1.84 -7.78
N ARG A 62 0.22 -2.68 -7.11
CA ARG A 62 0.07 -2.94 -5.67
C ARG A 62 0.34 -1.69 -4.85
N ARG A 63 1.39 -0.92 -5.19
CA ARG A 63 1.70 0.33 -4.50
C ARG A 63 0.57 1.35 -4.69
N ASP A 64 0.03 1.46 -5.89
CA ASP A 64 -1.07 2.38 -6.18
C ASP A 64 -2.31 2.04 -5.35
N LEU A 65 -2.65 0.75 -5.27
CA LEU A 65 -3.79 0.30 -4.48
C LEU A 65 -3.58 0.58 -2.99
N LEU A 66 -2.38 0.30 -2.48
CA LEU A 66 -2.06 0.58 -1.08
C LEU A 66 -2.12 2.07 -0.78
N ALA A 67 -1.64 2.91 -1.70
CA ALA A 67 -1.73 4.37 -1.54
C ALA A 67 -3.19 4.82 -1.44
N LEU A 68 -4.07 4.28 -2.27
CA LEU A 68 -5.51 4.58 -2.20
C LEU A 68 -6.09 4.18 -0.85
N ARG A 69 -5.74 3.01 -0.34
CA ARG A 69 -6.21 2.52 0.96
C ARG A 69 -5.71 3.41 2.11
N LEU A 70 -4.45 3.83 2.06
CA LEU A 70 -3.88 4.70 3.08
C LEU A 70 -4.53 6.08 3.06
N LYS A 71 -4.79 6.64 1.88
CA LYS A 71 -5.51 7.91 1.75
C LYS A 71 -6.94 7.81 2.28
N ALA A 72 -7.61 6.69 2.02
CA ALA A 72 -8.94 6.43 2.57
C ALA A 72 -8.90 6.34 4.10
N ALA A 73 -7.82 5.77 4.66
CA ALA A 73 -7.63 5.72 6.11
C ALA A 73 -7.51 7.12 6.71
N LEU A 74 -6.76 8.02 6.05
CA LEU A 74 -6.70 9.43 6.50
C LEU A 74 -8.06 10.09 6.48
N ALA A 75 -8.86 9.85 5.44
CA ALA A 75 -10.21 10.38 5.36
C ALA A 75 -11.09 9.88 6.50
N ARG A 76 -10.97 8.59 6.86
CA ARG A 76 -11.72 8.03 8.00
C ARG A 76 -11.30 8.64 9.33
N ILE A 77 -10.03 8.99 9.49
CA ILE A 77 -9.58 9.72 10.70
C ILE A 77 -10.33 11.05 10.81
N GLU A 78 -10.46 11.77 9.70
CA GLU A 78 -11.14 13.07 9.69
C GLU A 78 -12.61 12.96 10.03
N THR A 79 -13.27 11.87 9.62
CA THR A 79 -14.70 11.66 9.89
C THR A 79 -14.98 10.95 11.21
N GLY A 80 -13.93 10.52 11.92
CA GLY A 80 -14.10 9.80 13.20
C GLY A 80 -14.41 8.32 13.04
N GLU A 81 -14.29 7.78 11.84
CA GLU A 81 -14.62 6.38 11.53
C GLU A 81 -13.41 5.45 11.57
N PHE A 82 -12.20 6.00 11.71
CA PHE A 82 -10.98 5.20 11.73
C PHE A 82 -10.91 4.33 12.98
N GLY A 83 -10.46 3.08 12.79
CA GLY A 83 -10.30 2.13 13.88
C GLY A 83 -11.50 1.27 14.17
N PHE A 84 -12.59 1.46 13.45
CA PHE A 84 -13.81 0.64 13.58
C PHE A 84 -13.95 -0.25 12.34
N CYS A 85 -14.35 -1.51 12.59
CA CYS A 85 -14.62 -2.45 11.49
C CYS A 85 -15.82 -1.96 10.67
N GLU A 86 -15.68 -1.89 9.36
CA GLU A 86 -16.77 -1.43 8.49
C GLU A 86 -17.91 -2.44 8.38
N GLU A 87 -17.70 -3.71 8.73
CA GLU A 87 -18.74 -4.74 8.65
C GLU A 87 -19.49 -4.92 9.97
N CYS A 88 -18.78 -5.04 11.09
CA CYS A 88 -19.42 -5.32 12.38
C CYS A 88 -19.46 -4.13 13.32
N GLY A 89 -18.75 -3.07 13.02
CA GLY A 89 -18.70 -1.87 13.85
C GLY A 89 -17.84 -1.95 15.11
N ASP A 90 -17.25 -3.13 15.39
CA ASP A 90 -16.37 -3.30 16.54
C ASP A 90 -15.02 -2.64 16.31
N ASP A 91 -14.31 -2.37 17.41
CA ASP A 91 -12.97 -1.82 17.33
C ASP A 91 -12.02 -2.79 16.63
N ILE A 92 -11.19 -2.26 15.76
CA ILE A 92 -10.06 -3.01 15.20
C ILE A 92 -8.93 -2.95 16.23
N ALA A 93 -8.28 -4.10 16.50
CA ALA A 93 -7.19 -4.16 17.48
C ALA A 93 -6.09 -3.16 17.12
N PRO A 94 -5.61 -2.35 18.07
CA PRO A 94 -4.55 -1.38 17.79
C PRO A 94 -3.28 -1.99 17.20
N LYS A 95 -2.91 -3.21 17.61
CA LYS A 95 -1.76 -3.91 17.07
C LYS A 95 -1.92 -4.23 15.58
N ARG A 96 -3.13 -4.55 15.16
CA ARG A 96 -3.45 -4.79 13.74
C ARG A 96 -3.30 -3.49 12.94
N LEU A 97 -3.74 -2.37 13.49
CA LEU A 97 -3.60 -1.06 12.87
C LEU A 97 -2.12 -0.61 12.82
N ASP A 98 -1.31 -0.97 13.82
CA ASP A 98 0.12 -0.68 13.81
C ASP A 98 0.83 -1.42 12.67
N LEU A 99 0.42 -2.64 12.39
CA LEU A 99 0.99 -3.43 11.29
C LEU A 99 0.51 -2.91 9.94
N ASP A 100 -0.79 -2.60 9.83
CA ASP A 100 -1.39 -2.12 8.58
C ASP A 100 -2.53 -1.15 8.89
N PRO A 101 -2.26 0.16 8.93
CA PRO A 101 -3.30 1.15 9.23
C PRO A 101 -4.35 1.31 8.13
N SER A 102 -4.17 0.65 6.98
CA SER A 102 -5.13 0.71 5.88
C SER A 102 -6.26 -0.30 6.02
N VAL A 103 -6.21 -1.22 7.00
CA VAL A 103 -7.26 -2.23 7.17
C VAL A 103 -8.58 -1.59 7.57
N THR A 104 -9.67 -2.15 7.04
CA THR A 104 -11.03 -1.64 7.26
C THR A 104 -11.90 -2.63 8.04
N ARG A 105 -11.38 -3.83 8.31
CA ARG A 105 -12.13 -4.90 8.98
C ARG A 105 -11.34 -5.49 10.13
N CYS A 106 -12.05 -5.91 11.17
CA CYS A 106 -11.43 -6.64 12.27
C CYS A 106 -10.96 -8.02 11.79
N ILE A 107 -10.14 -8.68 12.60
CA ILE A 107 -9.58 -9.98 12.21
C ILE A 107 -10.67 -11.03 11.98
N THR A 108 -11.73 -11.00 12.76
CA THR A 108 -12.86 -11.93 12.64
C THR A 108 -13.56 -11.77 11.29
N CYS A 109 -13.92 -10.53 10.93
CA CYS A 109 -14.57 -10.26 9.64
C CYS A 109 -13.64 -10.51 8.46
N ALA A 110 -12.36 -10.18 8.59
CA ALA A 110 -11.40 -10.39 7.52
C ALA A 110 -11.13 -11.88 7.25
N SER A 111 -11.24 -12.73 8.30
CA SER A 111 -11.06 -14.18 8.15
C SER A 111 -12.30 -14.88 7.61
N GLY A 112 -13.43 -14.17 7.47
CA GLY A 112 -14.70 -14.76 7.01
C GLY A 112 -15.40 -15.65 8.03
N GLN A 113 -14.98 -15.61 9.29
CA GLN A 113 -15.64 -16.37 10.37
C GLN A 113 -16.68 -15.50 11.05
N PRO A 114 -17.87 -16.04 11.31
CA PRO A 114 -18.94 -15.31 11.99
C PRO A 114 -18.65 -15.04 13.45
#